data_82d785254628d016a56b73b65aeabdd9
#
_entry.id   82d785254628d016a56b73b65aeabdd9
#
_cell.length_a   1.000
_cell.length_b   1.000
_cell.length_c   1.000
_cell.angle_alpha   90.00
_cell.angle_beta   90.00
_cell.angle_gamma   90.00
#
_symmetry.space_group_name_H-M   'P 1'
#
loop_
_entity.id
_entity.type
_entity.pdbx_description
1 polymer ?
#
loop_
_entity_poly.entity_id
_entity_poly.type
_entity_poly.pdbx_seq_one_letter_code
_entity_poly.pdbx_strand_id
1 'polypeptide(L)'
;KDIDAFTAIYGAGPAYFALVAETMSKLAADSGLSMSDKDLASVMFTAGELLQENESAGFAEVQNKVASKKGVTEEALNTMKSAGINEIISQAINNAIERSKKLND
;
A
#
# COMPACT_ATOMS: atom_id res chain seq x y z
N LYS A 1 3.57 -21.47 12.81
CA LYS A 1 4.05 -20.68 13.71
C LYS A 1 3.37 -19.35 13.78
N ASP A 2 3.62 -18.47 12.98
CA ASP A 2 2.89 -17.25 13.05
C ASP A 2 1.87 -17.18 11.94
N ILE A 3 0.99 -18.15 11.94
CA ILE A 3 0.01 -18.28 10.88
C ILE A 3 -0.98 -17.11 10.91
N ASP A 4 -1.25 -16.56 12.09
CA ASP A 4 -2.18 -15.43 12.20
C ASP A 4 -1.59 -14.18 11.59
N ALA A 5 -0.31 -13.91 11.83
CA ALA A 5 0.37 -12.78 11.21
C ALA A 5 0.47 -12.99 9.69
N PHE A 6 0.80 -14.19 9.26
CA PHE A 6 0.88 -14.50 7.83
C PHE A 6 -0.47 -14.24 7.15
N THR A 7 -1.56 -14.68 7.77
CA THR A 7 -2.90 -14.47 7.22
C THR A 7 -3.22 -12.98 7.11
N ALA A 8 -2.93 -12.23 8.18
CA ALA A 8 -3.27 -10.80 8.23
C ALA A 8 -2.43 -9.97 7.27
N ILE A 9 -1.18 -10.34 7.03
CA ILE A 9 -0.29 -9.55 6.20
C ILE A 9 -0.29 -10.05 4.76
N TYR A 10 -0.02 -11.32 4.57
CA TYR A 10 0.14 -11.88 3.23
C TYR A 10 -1.21 -12.25 2.61
N GLY A 11 -2.02 -13.00 3.33
CA GLY A 11 -3.30 -13.46 2.80
C GLY A 11 -4.26 -12.32 2.53
N ALA A 12 -4.35 -11.38 3.46
CA ALA A 12 -5.26 -10.24 3.34
C ALA A 12 -4.64 -9.08 2.57
N GLY A 13 -3.35 -9.12 2.31
CA GLY A 13 -2.63 -8.02 1.66
C GLY A 13 -3.27 -7.48 0.40
N PRO A 14 -3.70 -8.34 -0.54
CA PRO A 14 -4.33 -7.82 -1.76
C PRO A 14 -5.53 -6.93 -1.50
N ALA A 15 -6.31 -7.23 -0.44
CA ALA A 15 -7.48 -6.41 -0.12
C ALA A 15 -7.08 -5.01 0.34
N TYR A 16 -5.97 -4.89 1.05
CA TYR A 16 -5.49 -3.57 1.49
C TYR A 16 -5.12 -2.71 0.28
N PHE A 17 -4.43 -3.29 -0.67
CA PHE A 17 -4.05 -2.56 -1.87
C PHE A 17 -5.25 -2.24 -2.76
N ALA A 18 -6.26 -3.11 -2.77
CA ALA A 18 -7.50 -2.82 -3.49
C ALA A 18 -8.22 -1.61 -2.89
N LEU A 19 -8.19 -1.48 -1.56
CA LEU A 19 -8.77 -0.32 -0.90
C LEU A 19 -8.06 0.97 -1.31
N VAL A 20 -6.73 0.93 -1.36
CA VAL A 20 -5.94 2.08 -1.82
C VAL A 20 -6.29 2.42 -3.27
N ALA A 21 -6.39 1.40 -4.13
CA ALA A 21 -6.73 1.60 -5.53
C ALA A 21 -8.10 2.24 -5.70
N GLU A 22 -9.05 1.83 -4.87
CA GLU A 22 -10.40 2.39 -4.91
C GLU A 22 -10.38 3.89 -4.65
N THR A 23 -9.62 4.31 -3.65
CA THR A 23 -9.48 5.73 -3.34
C THR A 23 -8.82 6.49 -4.49
N MET A 24 -7.77 5.91 -5.05
CA MET A 24 -7.07 6.52 -6.18
C MET A 24 -7.97 6.63 -7.40
N SER A 25 -8.83 5.64 -7.63
CA SER A 25 -9.77 5.66 -8.73
C SER A 25 -10.76 6.81 -8.60
N LYS A 26 -11.28 7.02 -7.39
CA LYS A 26 -12.19 8.13 -7.14
C LYS A 26 -11.52 9.48 -7.39
N LEU A 27 -10.29 9.62 -6.92
CA LEU A 27 -9.54 10.87 -7.10
C LEU A 27 -9.22 11.13 -8.56
N ALA A 28 -8.91 10.08 -9.32
CA ALA A 28 -8.68 10.21 -10.75
C ALA A 28 -9.93 10.75 -11.44
N ALA A 29 -11.09 10.18 -11.13
CA ALA A 29 -12.33 10.63 -11.71
C ALA A 29 -12.64 12.08 -11.33
N ASP A 30 -12.45 12.44 -10.06
CA ASP A 30 -12.67 13.80 -9.59
C ASP A 30 -11.73 14.81 -10.26
N SER A 31 -10.56 14.37 -10.65
CA SER A 31 -9.55 15.21 -11.31
C SER A 31 -9.77 15.28 -12.82
N GLY A 32 -10.79 14.60 -13.34
CA GLY A 32 -11.04 14.58 -14.77
C GLY A 32 -10.15 13.64 -15.55
N LEU A 33 -9.42 12.78 -14.85
CA LEU A 33 -8.50 11.83 -15.50
C LEU A 33 -9.25 10.55 -15.84
N SER A 34 -9.22 10.20 -17.13
CA SER A 34 -9.87 8.98 -17.59
C SER A 34 -8.95 7.79 -17.35
N MET A 35 -9.16 7.09 -16.26
CA MET A 35 -8.29 6.03 -15.82
C MET A 35 -9.15 4.84 -15.38
N SER A 36 -8.92 3.69 -16.02
CA SER A 36 -9.70 2.49 -15.72
C SER A 36 -9.13 1.77 -14.49
N ASP A 37 -9.93 0.85 -13.96
CA ASP A 37 -9.44 0.00 -12.87
C ASP A 37 -8.21 -0.81 -13.29
N LYS A 38 -8.17 -1.20 -14.56
CA LYS A 38 -7.03 -1.93 -15.09
C LYS A 38 -5.77 -1.06 -15.09
N ASP A 39 -5.92 0.23 -15.39
CA ASP A 39 -4.79 1.16 -15.35
C ASP A 39 -4.25 1.28 -13.93
N LEU A 40 -5.13 1.33 -12.93
CA LEU A 40 -4.69 1.39 -11.54
C LEU A 40 -4.04 0.09 -11.10
N ALA A 41 -4.58 -1.04 -11.56
CA ALA A 41 -3.93 -2.33 -11.28
C ALA A 41 -2.51 -2.36 -11.85
N SER A 42 -2.29 -1.72 -13.00
CA SER A 42 -0.96 -1.62 -13.58
C SER A 42 0.02 -0.84 -12.71
N VAL A 43 -0.47 0.22 -12.06
CA VAL A 43 0.38 0.96 -11.11
C VAL A 43 0.85 0.05 -9.98
N MET A 44 -0.04 -0.77 -9.45
CA MET A 44 0.30 -1.68 -8.37
C MET A 44 1.24 -2.78 -8.82
N PHE A 45 1.03 -3.29 -10.03
CA PHE A 45 1.91 -4.29 -10.60
C PHE A 45 3.33 -3.73 -10.75
N THR A 46 3.43 -2.51 -11.26
CA THR A 46 4.72 -1.84 -11.41
C THR A 46 5.40 -1.64 -10.05
N ALA A 47 4.63 -1.25 -9.04
CA ALA A 47 5.19 -1.09 -7.69
C ALA A 47 5.77 -2.41 -7.20
N GLY A 48 5.02 -3.51 -7.40
CA GLY A 48 5.51 -4.83 -7.01
C GLY A 48 6.80 -5.21 -7.70
N GLU A 49 6.88 -4.95 -9.00
CA GLU A 49 8.10 -5.21 -9.76
C GLU A 49 9.28 -4.39 -9.23
N LEU A 50 9.06 -3.10 -8.99
CA LEU A 50 10.11 -2.24 -8.47
C LEU A 50 10.64 -2.73 -7.14
N LEU A 51 9.73 -3.15 -6.26
CA LEU A 51 10.14 -3.65 -4.95
C LEU A 51 10.93 -4.94 -5.07
N GLN A 52 10.53 -5.84 -5.97
CA GLN A 52 11.26 -7.08 -6.16
C GLN A 52 12.64 -6.84 -6.77
N GLU A 53 12.73 -5.94 -7.74
CA GLU A 53 14.00 -5.63 -8.41
C GLU A 53 14.97 -4.90 -7.50
N ASN A 54 14.48 -4.24 -6.47
CA ASN A 54 15.30 -3.45 -5.57
C ASN A 54 15.29 -4.01 -4.16
N GLU A 55 15.15 -5.31 -4.05
CA GLU A 55 15.02 -5.99 -2.76
C GLU A 55 16.18 -5.65 -1.80
N SER A 56 17.40 -5.64 -2.30
CA SER A 56 18.56 -5.37 -1.45
C SER A 56 18.68 -3.91 -1.05
N ALA A 57 18.08 -2.99 -1.82
CA ALA A 57 18.12 -1.56 -1.49
C ALA A 57 17.08 -1.18 -0.44
N GLY A 58 15.96 -1.91 -0.40
CA GLY A 58 14.93 -1.70 0.61
C GLY A 58 13.83 -0.76 0.19
N PHE A 59 12.76 -0.77 1.00
CA PHE A 59 11.53 -0.04 0.68
C PHE A 59 11.74 1.47 0.65
N ALA A 60 12.54 1.99 1.57
CA ALA A 60 12.76 3.44 1.63
C ALA A 60 13.48 3.93 0.37
N GLU A 61 14.40 3.13 -0.15
CA GLU A 61 15.14 3.53 -1.34
C GLU A 61 14.22 3.57 -2.57
N VAL A 62 13.27 2.62 -2.67
CA VAL A 62 12.31 2.65 -3.77
C VAL A 62 11.45 3.91 -3.69
N GLN A 63 11.01 4.28 -2.49
CA GLN A 63 10.27 5.52 -2.29
C GLN A 63 11.08 6.72 -2.76
N ASN A 64 12.35 6.77 -2.39
CA ASN A 64 13.22 7.88 -2.77
C ASN A 64 13.44 7.95 -4.28
N LYS A 65 13.60 6.80 -4.93
CA LYS A 65 13.79 6.79 -6.37
C LYS A 65 12.60 7.38 -7.11
N VAL A 66 11.39 7.00 -6.69
CA VAL A 66 10.18 7.52 -7.32
C VAL A 66 9.97 8.99 -6.95
N ALA A 67 10.33 9.35 -5.72
CA ALA A 67 10.11 10.71 -5.19
C ALA A 67 11.09 11.75 -5.71
N SER A 68 12.06 11.36 -6.51
CA SER A 68 13.17 12.24 -6.90
C SER A 68 12.80 13.33 -7.88
N LYS A 69 11.55 13.37 -8.37
CA LYS A 69 11.18 14.31 -9.44
C LYS A 69 10.24 15.39 -8.93
N LYS A 70 10.78 16.61 -8.78
CA LYS A 70 10.01 17.85 -8.58
C LYS A 70 9.10 17.86 -7.37
N GLY A 71 9.25 16.95 -6.47
CA GLY A 71 8.56 17.00 -5.18
C GLY A 71 7.10 16.56 -5.17
N VAL A 72 6.53 16.13 -6.28
CA VAL A 72 5.12 15.69 -6.30
C VAL A 72 4.93 14.47 -5.44
N THR A 73 5.71 13.43 -5.67
CA THR A 73 5.64 12.20 -4.89
C THR A 73 6.02 12.45 -3.44
N GLU A 74 7.06 13.26 -3.24
CA GLU A 74 7.51 13.59 -1.89
C GLU A 74 6.43 14.28 -1.08
N GLU A 75 5.71 15.20 -1.70
CA GLU A 75 4.62 15.90 -1.03
C GLU A 75 3.55 14.92 -0.58
N ALA A 76 3.17 13.98 -1.45
CA ALA A 76 2.16 12.99 -1.12
C ALA A 76 2.63 12.07 0.02
N LEU A 77 3.88 11.58 -0.07
CA LEU A 77 4.41 10.69 0.96
C LEU A 77 4.50 11.39 2.30
N ASN A 78 4.94 12.65 2.32
CA ASN A 78 5.04 13.42 3.55
C ASN A 78 3.65 13.63 4.17
N THR A 79 2.65 13.90 3.35
CA THR A 79 1.28 14.06 3.81
C THR A 79 0.77 12.76 4.44
N MET A 80 0.99 11.63 3.77
CA MET A 80 0.55 10.34 4.30
C MET A 80 1.20 10.04 5.65
N LYS A 81 2.50 10.26 5.75
CA LYS A 81 3.23 9.99 7.00
C LYS A 81 2.77 10.91 8.11
N SER A 82 2.61 12.20 7.81
CA SER A 82 2.17 13.18 8.82
C SER A 82 0.76 12.92 9.28
N ALA A 83 -0.10 12.42 8.39
CA ALA A 83 -1.48 12.11 8.73
C ALA A 83 -1.62 10.78 9.45
N GLY A 84 -0.54 10.01 9.60
CA GLY A 84 -0.56 8.81 10.43
C GLY A 84 -0.80 7.51 9.67
N ILE A 85 -0.40 7.43 8.40
CA ILE A 85 -0.64 6.20 7.63
C ILE A 85 0.03 4.99 8.29
N ASN A 86 1.23 5.17 8.85
CA ASN A 86 1.93 4.05 9.47
C ASN A 86 1.18 3.52 10.67
N GLU A 87 0.65 4.41 11.50
CA GLU A 87 -0.12 4.03 12.67
C GLU A 87 -1.42 3.33 12.29
N ILE A 88 -2.08 3.82 11.25
CA ILE A 88 -3.34 3.22 10.79
C ILE A 88 -3.09 1.80 10.27
N ILE A 89 -2.04 1.62 9.48
CA ILE A 89 -1.70 0.29 8.96
C ILE A 89 -1.37 -0.66 10.11
N SER A 90 -0.56 -0.19 11.07
CA SER A 90 -0.19 -1.01 12.22
C SER A 90 -1.40 -1.45 13.02
N GLN A 91 -2.30 -0.50 13.31
CA GLN A 91 -3.49 -0.80 14.08
C GLN A 91 -4.39 -1.78 13.35
N ALA A 92 -4.59 -1.57 12.05
CA ALA A 92 -5.46 -2.44 11.26
C ALA A 92 -4.94 -3.87 11.20
N ILE A 93 -3.63 -4.02 10.95
CA ILE A 93 -3.05 -5.35 10.85
C ILE A 93 -3.03 -6.04 12.20
N ASN A 94 -2.72 -5.31 13.27
CA ASN A 94 -2.76 -5.91 14.60
C ASN A 94 -4.18 -6.37 14.95
N ASN A 95 -5.20 -5.61 14.59
CA ASN A 95 -6.58 -6.03 14.80
C ASN A 95 -6.92 -7.28 13.99
N ALA A 96 -6.41 -7.35 12.77
CA ALA A 96 -6.63 -8.53 11.93
C ALA A 96 -5.96 -9.76 12.51
N ILE A 97 -4.75 -9.60 13.07
CA ILE A 97 -4.05 -10.70 13.73
C ILE A 97 -4.87 -11.22 14.92
N GLU A 98 -5.38 -10.30 15.75
CA GLU A 98 -6.18 -10.71 16.89
C GLU A 98 -7.47 -11.40 16.48
N ARG A 99 -8.09 -10.92 15.40
CA ARG A 99 -9.29 -11.57 14.88
C ARG A 99 -8.98 -12.98 14.38
N SER A 100 -7.86 -13.14 13.69
CA SER A 100 -7.43 -14.44 13.20
C SER A 100 -7.21 -15.42 14.34
N LYS A 101 -6.57 -14.97 15.44
CA LYS A 101 -6.36 -15.79 16.61
C LYS A 101 -7.67 -16.29 17.19
N LYS A 102 -8.66 -15.42 17.27
CA LYS A 102 -9.97 -15.78 17.84
C LYS A 102 -10.66 -16.84 16.99
N LEU A 103 -10.51 -16.76 15.68
CA LEU A 103 -11.15 -17.71 14.77
C LEU A 103 -10.45 -19.09 14.80
N ASN A 104 -9.20 -19.11 15.19
CA ASN A 104 -8.41 -20.35 15.22
C ASN A 104 -8.34 -20.99 16.61
N ASP A 105 -8.94 -20.37 17.61
CA ASP A 105 -8.96 -20.92 18.98
C ASP A 105 -10.10 -21.94 19.20
#